data_8f313995f7d5fd54a4017c3485a0738d
#
_entry.id   8f313995f7d5fd54a4017c3485a0738d
#
_cell.length_a   1.000
_cell.length_b   1.000
_cell.length_c   1.000
_cell.angle_alpha   90.00
_cell.angle_beta   90.00
_cell.angle_gamma   90.00
#
_symmetry.space_group_name_H-M   'P 1'
#
loop_
_entity.id
_entity.type
_entity.pdbx_description
1 polymer ?
#
loop_
_entity_poly.entity_id
_entity_poly.type
_entity_poly.pdbx_seq_one_letter_code
_entity_poly.pdbx_strand_id
1 'polypeptide(L)' 'MVFRKRRYSPAQTRDQSRRQAELVQMAWRHFRDAAPMIAFLNAHHKELEGRPLTLAIESDDGLARVEQMLANGRA' A
#
# COMPACT_ATOMS: atom_id res chain seq x y z
N MET A 1 18.03 -19.08 -17.22
CA MET A 1 17.53 -18.80 -17.05
C MET A 1 17.01 -18.40 -16.71
N VAL A 2 16.94 -18.50 -16.48
CA VAL A 2 16.22 -18.09 -16.09
C VAL A 2 15.97 -17.47 -15.65
N PHE A 3 15.94 -17.48 -15.30
CA PHE A 3 15.56 -16.90 -14.83
C PHE A 3 15.24 -16.38 -14.35
N ARG A 4 15.38 -16.50 -14.28
CA ARG A 4 15.02 -16.05 -13.76
C ARG A 4 14.57 -15.39 -13.29
N LYS A 5 14.48 -15.45 -13.21
CA LYS A 5 13.95 -14.89 -12.77
C LYS A 5 13.52 -14.34 -12.25
N ARG A 6 13.52 -14.44 -12.05
CA ARG A 6 12.95 -14.02 -11.64
C ARG A 6 12.73 -13.76 -10.84
N ARG A 7 12.74 -13.75 -10.37
CA ARG A 7 12.47 -13.65 -9.72
C ARG A 7 12.49 -13.17 -8.92
N TYR A 8 12.37 -13.33 -8.46
CA TYR A 8 12.44 -12.89 -7.59
C TYR A 8 12.58 -12.01 -7.16
N SER A 9 12.65 -12.83 -7.61
CA SER A 9 13.08 -11.73 -7.00
C SER A 9 12.10 -10.92 -6.16
N PRO A 10 12.53 -10.41 -5.13
CA PRO A 10 11.69 -9.59 -4.27
C PRO A 10 11.41 -8.21 -4.85
N ALA A 11 12.03 -7.88 -5.94
CA ALA A 11 11.82 -6.58 -6.55
C ALA A 11 10.38 -6.40 -6.99
N GLN A 12 9.80 -5.29 -6.66
CA GLN A 12 8.44 -4.99 -7.07
C GLN A 12 8.38 -4.68 -8.56
N THR A 13 7.26 -5.02 -9.18
CA THR A 13 7.03 -4.61 -10.54
C THR A 13 6.83 -3.10 -10.59
N ARG A 14 6.83 -2.53 -11.78
CA ARG A 14 6.57 -1.10 -11.93
C ARG A 14 5.23 -0.71 -11.37
N ASP A 15 4.22 -1.54 -11.63
CA ASP A 15 2.88 -1.26 -11.13
C ASP A 15 2.84 -1.30 -9.61
N GLN A 16 3.52 -2.26 -9.01
CA GLN A 16 3.57 -2.35 -7.57
C GLN A 16 4.29 -1.15 -6.96
N SER A 17 5.40 -0.74 -7.57
CA SER A 17 6.13 0.43 -7.08
C SER A 17 5.31 1.70 -7.23
N ARG A 18 4.59 1.84 -8.36
CA ARG A 18 3.73 2.99 -8.58
C ARG A 18 2.61 3.05 -7.53
N ARG A 19 1.98 1.91 -7.28
CA ARG A 19 0.91 1.86 -6.29
C ARG A 19 1.43 2.19 -4.90
N GLN A 20 2.61 1.70 -4.57
CA GLN A 20 3.20 2.01 -3.27
C GLN A 20 3.46 3.50 -3.14
N ALA A 21 4.01 4.12 -4.17
CA ALA A 21 4.30 5.55 -4.14
C ALA A 21 3.03 6.38 -3.99
N GLU A 22 1.98 6.01 -4.72
CA GLU A 22 0.71 6.72 -4.63
C GLU A 22 0.12 6.61 -3.22
N LEU A 23 0.17 5.42 -2.65
CA LEU A 23 -0.34 5.21 -1.31
C LEU A 23 0.43 6.04 -0.29
N VAL A 24 1.75 6.02 -0.38
CA VAL A 24 2.58 6.76 0.57
C VAL A 24 2.30 8.25 0.49
N GLN A 25 2.16 8.79 -0.73
CA GLN A 25 1.85 10.20 -0.89
C GLN A 25 0.50 10.55 -0.28
N MET A 26 -0.50 9.73 -0.55
CA MET A 26 -1.83 9.99 0.00
C MET A 26 -1.84 9.87 1.51
N ALA A 27 -1.19 8.85 2.03
CA ALA A 27 -1.13 8.65 3.48
C ALA A 27 -0.38 9.79 4.14
N TRP A 28 0.69 10.27 3.53
CA TRP A 28 1.45 11.39 4.06
C TRP A 28 0.60 12.65 4.16
N ARG A 29 -0.20 12.91 3.14
CA ARG A 29 -1.10 14.06 3.19
C ARG A 29 -2.12 13.94 4.31
N HIS A 30 -2.57 12.73 4.55
CA HIS A 30 -3.59 12.48 5.56
C HIS A 30 -3.02 12.60 6.97
N PHE A 31 -1.89 11.92 7.22
CA PHE A 31 -1.33 11.86 8.56
C PHE A 31 -0.37 12.99 8.87
N ARG A 32 0.39 13.43 7.88
CA ARG A 32 1.40 14.49 8.01
C ARG A 32 2.45 14.20 9.07
N ASP A 33 2.61 12.94 9.41
CA ASP A 33 3.56 12.49 10.42
C ASP A 33 3.89 11.05 10.10
N ALA A 34 5.19 10.74 10.09
CA ALA A 34 5.63 9.41 9.68
C ALA A 34 5.16 8.30 10.62
N ALA A 35 5.20 8.55 11.94
CA ALA A 35 4.89 7.49 12.89
C ALA A 35 3.47 6.95 12.77
N PRO A 36 2.42 7.79 12.81
CA PRO A 36 1.07 7.26 12.64
C PRO A 36 0.83 6.73 11.24
N MET A 37 1.47 7.30 10.23
CA MET A 37 1.34 6.82 8.87
C MET A 37 1.86 5.40 8.74
N ILE A 38 3.06 5.15 9.26
CA ILE A 38 3.67 3.82 9.19
C ILE A 38 2.83 2.83 9.99
N ALA A 39 2.34 3.24 11.14
CA ALA A 39 1.50 2.37 11.96
C ALA A 39 0.23 1.97 11.21
N PHE A 40 -0.41 2.93 10.54
CA PHE A 40 -1.61 2.64 9.76
C PHE A 40 -1.31 1.67 8.61
N LEU A 41 -0.24 1.95 7.86
CA LEU A 41 0.08 1.16 6.67
C LEU A 41 0.40 -0.29 7.00
N ASN A 42 0.95 -0.53 8.17
CA ASN A 42 1.40 -1.87 8.55
C ASN A 42 0.45 -2.62 9.47
N ALA A 43 -0.59 -1.97 9.96
CA ALA A 43 -1.53 -2.62 10.87
C ALA A 43 -2.61 -3.35 10.09
N HIS A 44 -3.03 -4.50 10.60
CA HIS A 44 -4.14 -5.23 10.02
C HIS A 44 -5.44 -4.48 10.32
N HIS A 45 -6.22 -4.20 9.29
CA HIS A 45 -7.50 -3.52 9.43
C HIS A 45 -8.62 -4.47 9.05
N LYS A 46 -9.55 -4.62 9.95
CA LYS A 46 -10.65 -5.54 9.77
C LYS A 46 -11.47 -5.21 8.53
N GLU A 47 -11.72 -3.94 8.30
CA GLU A 47 -12.51 -3.50 7.16
C GLU A 47 -11.84 -3.84 5.83
N LEU A 48 -10.52 -3.88 5.81
CA LEU A 48 -9.77 -4.21 4.61
C LEU A 48 -9.41 -5.68 4.55
N GLU A 49 -9.52 -6.37 5.67
CA GLU A 49 -9.11 -7.77 5.80
C GLU A 49 -7.64 -7.95 5.49
N GLY A 50 -6.84 -6.97 5.90
CA GLY A 50 -5.41 -7.03 5.69
C GLY A 50 -4.75 -5.71 6.01
N ARG A 51 -3.46 -5.64 5.69
CA ARG A 51 -2.69 -4.42 5.89
C ARG A 51 -2.86 -3.50 4.68
N PRO A 52 -3.08 -2.21 4.91
CA PRO A 52 -3.24 -1.28 3.79
C PRO A 52 -2.09 -1.33 2.79
N LEU A 53 -0.86 -1.41 3.28
CA LEU A 53 0.29 -1.45 2.41
C LEU A 53 0.26 -2.66 1.49
N THR A 54 -0.01 -3.83 2.05
CA THR A 54 -0.06 -5.06 1.26
C THR A 54 -1.15 -5.01 0.21
N LEU A 55 -2.34 -4.59 0.60
CA LEU A 55 -3.47 -4.53 -0.33
C LEU A 55 -3.21 -3.56 -1.48
N ALA A 56 -2.64 -2.41 -1.16
CA ALA A 56 -2.40 -1.40 -2.17
C ALA A 56 -1.35 -1.87 -3.18
N ILE A 57 -0.34 -2.58 -2.71
CA ILE A 57 0.71 -3.06 -3.61
C ILE A 57 0.20 -4.18 -4.51
N GLU A 58 -0.68 -5.01 -3.99
CA GLU A 58 -1.16 -6.19 -4.72
C GLU A 58 -2.02 -5.87 -5.93
N SER A 59 -2.82 -4.83 -5.86
CA SER A 59 -3.72 -4.53 -6.96
C SER A 59 -4.20 -3.09 -6.94
N ASP A 60 -4.66 -2.61 -8.10
CA ASP A 60 -5.25 -1.28 -8.19
C ASP A 60 -6.54 -1.21 -7.37
N ASP A 61 -7.29 -2.30 -7.33
CA ASP A 61 -8.50 -2.36 -6.52
C ASP A 61 -8.17 -2.21 -5.04
N GLY A 62 -7.13 -2.90 -4.58
CA GLY A 62 -6.69 -2.77 -3.20
C GLY A 62 -6.25 -1.35 -2.87
N LEU A 63 -5.52 -0.72 -3.79
CA LEU A 63 -5.11 0.67 -3.60
C LEU A 63 -6.33 1.59 -3.49
N ALA A 64 -7.31 1.39 -4.37
CA ALA A 64 -8.52 2.21 -4.35
C ALA A 64 -9.27 2.08 -3.03
N ARG A 65 -9.33 0.87 -2.49
CA ARG A 65 -10.00 0.63 -1.22
C ARG A 65 -9.32 1.38 -0.08
N VAL A 66 -7.99 1.33 -0.05
CA VAL A 66 -7.24 2.03 0.98
C VAL A 66 -7.38 3.54 0.83
N GLU A 67 -7.31 4.04 -0.41
CA GLU A 67 -7.49 5.46 -0.67
C GLU A 67 -8.86 5.93 -0.21
N GLN A 68 -9.87 5.13 -0.46
CA GLN A 68 -11.22 5.48 -0.03
C GLN A 68 -11.33 5.52 1.48
N MET A 69 -10.68 4.58 2.16
CA MET A 69 -10.66 4.59 3.62
C MET A 69 -10.02 5.87 4.16
N LEU A 70 -8.92 6.29 3.58
CA LEU A 70 -8.27 7.52 3.96
C LEU A 70 -9.15 8.74 3.69
N ALA A 71 -9.76 8.76 2.51
CA ALA A 71 -10.62 9.88 2.12
C ALA A 71 -11.83 10.01 3.04
N ASN A 72 -12.32 8.90 3.57
CA ASN A 72 -13.46 8.91 4.46
C ASN A 72 -13.07 9.19 5.92
N GLY A 73 -11.80 9.40 6.18
CA GLY A 73 -11.35 9.71 7.53
C GLY A 73 -11.38 8.55 8.48
N ARG A 74 -11.27 7.34 7.95
CA ARG A 74 -11.35 6.13 8.79
C ARG A 74 -9.99 5.59 9.21
N ALA A 75 -8.96 6.23 8.76
CA ALA A 75 -7.61 5.80 9.07
C ALA A 75 -7.22 6.12 10.52
#